data_98a2090346e2b969a3b7bc71c51fb10a
#
_entry.id   98a2090346e2b969a3b7bc71c51fb10a
#
_cell.length_a   1.000
_cell.length_b   1.000
_cell.length_c   1.000
_cell.angle_alpha   90.00
_cell.angle_beta   90.00
_cell.angle_gamma   90.00
#
_symmetry.space_group_name_H-M   'P 1'
#
loop_
_entity.id
_entity.type
_entity.pdbx_description
1 polymer ?
#
loop_
_entity_poly.entity_id
_entity_poly.type
_entity_poly.pdbx_seq_one_letter_code
_entity_poly.pdbx_strand_id
1 'polypeptide(L)'
;MSFQTPITIKEAIENIESNKFLLPSIQREFIWKHEKVEWLFDSLMKNYPISSFLFWQVNSEVKKGYKFYKFISKYREKYKTHNSEISVDGIDEFKAILDGQQRLTSLYIGLKGSYAYKDYKKKWEDTEWSIPTRQLYLNITNKLKDEEDGRVYEFKFLKKEDTKEKEIFQDIKEQKWFRIGEILNYQNDNKFDEFVEKFNKSEKEILRQLRRTILEKELINFYLEKEQDLDKALNIFIRINSGGEPLNFSDLIMSIAVANWENNDAREVIHNLVDNIRDKGFLISKDFILKVFLYLYSKDIKFKV
;
A
#
# COMPACT_ATOMS: atom_id res chain seq x y z
N MET A 1 24.13 -1.78 -7.93
CA MET A 1 23.17 -1.19 -6.93
C MET A 1 23.76 0.09 -6.40
N SER A 2 23.02 1.20 -6.45
CA SER A 2 23.46 2.51 -5.94
C SER A 2 22.34 3.25 -5.25
N PHE A 3 22.70 4.05 -4.24
CA PHE A 3 21.76 4.97 -3.59
C PHE A 3 21.42 6.08 -4.58
N GLN A 4 20.16 6.45 -4.69
CA GLN A 4 19.68 7.46 -5.62
C GLN A 4 19.25 8.72 -4.88
N THR A 5 19.13 9.84 -5.61
CA THR A 5 18.53 11.06 -5.08
C THR A 5 17.12 10.75 -4.59
N PRO A 6 16.79 11.09 -3.33
CA PRO A 6 15.46 10.87 -2.79
C PRO A 6 14.39 11.61 -3.61
N ILE A 7 13.16 11.12 -3.56
CA ILE A 7 12.01 11.75 -4.21
C ILE A 7 10.93 12.08 -3.19
N THR A 8 10.03 12.98 -3.57
CA THR A 8 8.87 13.34 -2.75
C THR A 8 7.81 12.21 -2.76
N ILE A 9 6.90 12.24 -1.77
CA ILE A 9 5.76 11.32 -1.77
C ILE A 9 4.87 11.58 -2.99
N LYS A 10 4.66 12.85 -3.36
CA LYS A 10 3.92 13.23 -4.56
C LYS A 10 4.50 12.56 -5.81
N GLU A 11 5.81 12.69 -6.04
CA GLU A 11 6.49 12.08 -7.19
C GLU A 11 6.36 10.54 -7.18
N ALA A 12 6.44 9.90 -6.01
CA ALA A 12 6.23 8.47 -5.91
C ALA A 12 4.81 8.07 -6.33
N ILE A 13 3.78 8.83 -5.90
CA ILE A 13 2.39 8.61 -6.30
C ILE A 13 2.19 8.83 -7.81
N GLU A 14 2.77 9.88 -8.38
CA GLU A 14 2.72 10.15 -9.83
C GLU A 14 3.39 9.04 -10.65
N ASN A 15 4.52 8.50 -10.15
CA ASN A 15 5.18 7.35 -10.78
C ASN A 15 4.33 6.06 -10.70
N ILE A 16 3.57 5.85 -9.62
CA ILE A 16 2.60 4.75 -9.52
C ILE A 16 1.47 4.95 -10.54
N GLU A 17 0.85 6.12 -10.59
CA GLU A 17 -0.26 6.41 -11.50
C GLU A 17 0.13 6.32 -12.99
N SER A 18 1.35 6.72 -13.32
CA SER A 18 1.90 6.65 -14.68
C SER A 18 2.50 5.29 -15.05
N ASN A 19 2.35 4.27 -14.22
CA ASN A 19 2.94 2.92 -14.37
C ASN A 19 4.48 2.91 -14.50
N LYS A 20 5.15 3.93 -14.02
CA LYS A 20 6.62 3.96 -13.88
C LYS A 20 7.10 3.20 -12.65
N PHE A 21 6.22 2.96 -11.67
CA PHE A 21 6.43 2.08 -10.55
C PHE A 21 5.43 0.93 -10.61
N LEU A 22 5.95 -0.30 -10.64
CA LEU A 22 5.15 -1.53 -10.73
C LEU A 22 5.60 -2.53 -9.67
N LEU A 23 4.77 -3.52 -9.40
CA LEU A 23 5.08 -4.61 -8.50
C LEU A 23 5.46 -5.86 -9.31
N PRO A 24 6.64 -6.46 -9.08
CA PRO A 24 6.96 -7.74 -9.71
C PRO A 24 6.11 -8.86 -9.11
N SER A 25 5.90 -9.93 -9.86
CA SER A 25 5.09 -11.09 -9.47
C SER A 25 5.55 -11.78 -8.19
N ILE A 26 6.81 -11.62 -7.81
CA ILE A 26 7.39 -12.16 -6.56
C ILE A 26 6.87 -11.46 -5.30
N GLN A 27 6.25 -10.27 -5.43
CA GLN A 27 5.75 -9.52 -4.28
C GLN A 27 4.47 -10.15 -3.71
N ARG A 28 4.38 -10.16 -2.37
CA ARG A 28 3.14 -10.53 -1.69
C ARG A 28 2.08 -9.44 -1.86
N GLU A 29 0.83 -9.80 -1.61
CA GLU A 29 -0.26 -8.84 -1.60
C GLU A 29 -0.16 -7.83 -0.45
N PHE A 30 -0.95 -6.78 -0.53
CA PHE A 30 -1.08 -5.80 0.54
C PHE A 30 -1.77 -6.44 1.76
N ILE A 31 -1.14 -6.33 2.93
CA ILE A 31 -1.61 -6.95 4.18
C ILE A 31 -1.65 -5.99 5.38
N TRP A 32 -1.16 -4.77 5.23
CA TRP A 32 -1.16 -3.82 6.35
C TRP A 32 -2.58 -3.46 6.74
N LYS A 33 -2.84 -3.50 8.06
CA LYS A 33 -4.08 -3.02 8.64
C LYS A 33 -4.16 -1.50 8.59
N HIS A 34 -5.38 -0.97 8.68
CA HIS A 34 -5.62 0.48 8.59
C HIS A 34 -4.85 1.27 9.65
N GLU A 35 -4.71 0.75 10.88
CA GLU A 35 -3.96 1.42 11.95
C GLU A 35 -2.50 1.63 11.57
N LYS A 36 -1.88 0.64 10.91
CA LYS A 36 -0.48 0.74 10.47
C LYS A 36 -0.30 1.78 9.36
N VAL A 37 -1.32 1.95 8.51
CA VAL A 37 -1.35 3.03 7.51
C VAL A 37 -1.45 4.40 8.20
N GLU A 38 -2.36 4.55 9.17
CA GLU A 38 -2.54 5.77 9.95
C GLU A 38 -1.25 6.16 10.68
N TRP A 39 -0.55 5.20 11.29
CA TRP A 39 0.74 5.42 11.95
C TRP A 39 1.87 5.81 10.99
N LEU A 40 1.85 5.29 9.77
CA LEU A 40 2.83 5.69 8.75
C LEU A 40 2.71 7.20 8.46
N PHE A 41 1.49 7.72 8.31
CA PHE A 41 1.28 9.15 8.05
C PHE A 41 1.65 10.02 9.25
N ASP A 42 1.37 9.60 10.49
CA ASP A 42 1.87 10.29 11.68
C ASP A 42 3.40 10.34 11.71
N SER A 43 4.06 9.21 11.43
CA SER A 43 5.53 9.13 11.39
C SER A 43 6.12 10.09 10.35
N LEU A 44 5.51 10.18 9.17
CA LEU A 44 5.92 11.12 8.12
C LEU A 44 5.75 12.57 8.56
N MET A 45 4.64 12.92 9.19
CA MET A 45 4.38 14.26 9.74
C MET A 45 5.38 14.64 10.82
N LYS A 46 5.89 13.67 11.57
CA LYS A 46 6.93 13.84 12.61
C LYS A 46 8.35 13.85 12.04
N ASN A 47 8.51 13.69 10.73
CA ASN A 47 9.79 13.51 10.04
C ASN A 47 10.59 12.28 10.52
N TYR A 48 9.90 11.24 10.94
CA TYR A 48 10.58 10.00 11.28
C TYR A 48 11.00 9.27 10.02
N PRO A 49 12.17 8.62 10.02
CA PRO A 49 12.60 7.83 8.89
C PRO A 49 11.67 6.63 8.70
N ILE A 50 11.20 6.42 7.48
CA ILE A 50 10.33 5.30 7.12
C ILE A 50 11.10 4.14 6.49
N SER A 51 12.43 4.05 6.73
CA SER A 51 13.36 3.14 6.08
C SER A 51 13.58 3.44 4.59
N SER A 52 14.57 2.80 3.99
CA SER A 52 14.83 2.91 2.55
C SER A 52 13.96 1.94 1.76
N PHE A 53 13.88 2.20 0.47
CA PHE A 53 13.20 1.35 -0.51
C PHE A 53 14.24 0.67 -1.40
N LEU A 54 13.87 -0.42 -2.04
CA LEU A 54 14.67 -1.06 -3.07
C LEU A 54 13.87 -1.17 -4.36
N PHE A 55 14.40 -0.57 -5.40
CA PHE A 55 13.82 -0.60 -6.74
C PHE A 55 14.73 -1.36 -7.69
N TRP A 56 14.14 -2.04 -8.63
CA TRP A 56 14.81 -2.70 -9.73
C TRP A 56 14.41 -2.04 -11.04
N GLN A 57 15.40 -1.52 -11.77
CA GLN A 57 15.18 -0.93 -13.08
C GLN A 57 14.99 -2.04 -14.11
N VAL A 58 13.82 -2.12 -14.71
CA VAL A 58 13.46 -3.12 -15.70
C VAL A 58 13.45 -2.47 -17.09
N ASN A 59 14.19 -3.05 -18.03
CA ASN A 59 14.26 -2.62 -19.42
C ASN A 59 13.54 -3.60 -20.36
N SER A 60 13.59 -3.32 -21.67
CA SER A 60 12.90 -4.09 -22.71
C SER A 60 13.35 -5.55 -22.84
N GLU A 61 14.57 -5.90 -22.41
CA GLU A 61 15.08 -7.28 -22.55
C GLU A 61 14.50 -8.23 -21.52
N VAL A 62 14.33 -7.77 -20.27
CA VAL A 62 13.86 -8.59 -19.14
C VAL A 62 12.34 -8.68 -19.05
N LYS A 63 11.60 -7.75 -19.67
CA LYS A 63 10.12 -7.77 -19.67
C LYS A 63 9.53 -9.08 -20.16
N LYS A 64 10.15 -9.72 -21.15
CA LYS A 64 9.66 -10.93 -21.78
C LYS A 64 9.84 -12.10 -20.85
N GLY A 65 8.81 -12.49 -20.16
CA GLY A 65 8.82 -13.66 -19.26
C GLY A 65 8.48 -13.33 -17.81
N TYR A 66 8.28 -12.05 -17.46
CA TYR A 66 7.89 -11.66 -16.12
C TYR A 66 6.56 -10.93 -16.10
N LYS A 67 5.76 -11.22 -15.07
CA LYS A 67 4.49 -10.53 -14.83
C LYS A 67 4.70 -9.40 -13.85
N PHE A 68 4.06 -8.28 -14.16
CA PHE A 68 4.06 -7.10 -13.32
C PHE A 68 2.63 -6.69 -13.00
N TYR A 69 2.46 -6.05 -11.86
CA TYR A 69 1.17 -5.71 -11.31
C TYR A 69 1.11 -4.24 -10.91
N LYS A 70 -0.08 -3.66 -11.02
CA LYS A 70 -0.36 -2.31 -10.54
C LYS A 70 -0.49 -2.28 -9.02
N PHE A 71 -0.25 -1.13 -8.43
CA PHE A 71 -0.57 -0.88 -7.04
C PHE A 71 -2.09 -0.82 -6.82
N ILE A 72 -2.52 -1.23 -5.64
CA ILE A 72 -3.92 -1.14 -5.21
C ILE A 72 -4.16 0.25 -4.65
N SER A 73 -5.18 0.97 -5.14
CA SER A 73 -5.66 2.20 -4.52
C SER A 73 -6.91 1.98 -3.65
N LYS A 74 -7.74 0.99 -4.00
CA LYS A 74 -8.98 0.66 -3.28
C LYS A 74 -8.82 -0.69 -2.63
N TYR A 75 -8.56 -0.72 -1.35
CA TYR A 75 -8.39 -1.96 -0.59
C TYR A 75 -9.68 -2.30 0.14
N ARG A 76 -10.08 -3.59 0.06
CA ARG A 76 -11.22 -4.14 0.79
C ARG A 76 -10.81 -5.41 1.53
N GLU A 77 -10.90 -5.37 2.84
CA GLU A 77 -10.40 -6.46 3.69
C GLU A 77 -11.08 -7.79 3.36
N LYS A 78 -10.28 -8.82 3.08
CA LYS A 78 -10.70 -10.21 2.76
C LYS A 78 -11.56 -10.42 1.51
N TYR A 79 -11.83 -9.39 0.71
CA TYR A 79 -12.66 -9.55 -0.48
C TYR A 79 -12.02 -8.92 -1.72
N LYS A 80 -11.78 -9.77 -2.74
CA LYS A 80 -11.50 -9.39 -4.14
C LYS A 80 -10.56 -8.18 -4.35
N THR A 81 -9.60 -7.99 -3.44
CA THR A 81 -8.63 -6.92 -3.56
C THR A 81 -7.27 -7.49 -3.93
N HIS A 82 -7.08 -7.70 -5.21
CA HIS A 82 -5.84 -8.21 -5.77
C HIS A 82 -5.20 -7.15 -6.66
N ASN A 83 -3.86 -7.19 -6.75
CA ASN A 83 -3.13 -6.36 -7.68
C ASN A 83 -3.46 -6.82 -9.11
N SER A 84 -3.95 -5.93 -9.96
CA SER A 84 -4.22 -6.24 -11.37
C SER A 84 -2.92 -6.36 -12.15
N GLU A 85 -2.82 -7.39 -12.99
CA GLU A 85 -1.73 -7.54 -13.94
C GLU A 85 -1.76 -6.39 -14.95
N ILE A 86 -0.60 -5.98 -15.43
CA ILE A 86 -0.44 -4.98 -16.47
C ILE A 86 0.43 -5.53 -17.59
N SER A 87 -0.03 -5.39 -18.85
CA SER A 87 0.90 -5.55 -19.99
C SER A 87 1.91 -4.42 -19.96
N VAL A 88 3.16 -4.78 -19.97
CA VAL A 88 4.30 -3.84 -20.05
C VAL A 88 4.78 -3.64 -21.49
N ASP A 89 4.05 -4.16 -22.48
CA ASP A 89 4.32 -3.91 -23.89
C ASP A 89 4.19 -2.41 -24.19
N GLY A 90 5.17 -1.86 -24.86
CA GLY A 90 5.23 -0.43 -25.17
C GLY A 90 5.68 0.49 -24.02
N ILE A 91 5.97 -0.05 -22.83
CA ILE A 91 6.65 0.71 -21.76
C ILE A 91 8.16 0.45 -21.88
N ASP A 92 8.96 1.43 -22.26
CA ASP A 92 10.39 1.23 -22.49
C ASP A 92 11.16 0.90 -21.21
N GLU A 93 10.85 1.58 -20.13
CA GLU A 93 11.54 1.44 -18.84
C GLU A 93 10.59 1.75 -17.69
N PHE A 94 10.69 0.96 -16.62
CA PHE A 94 10.00 1.20 -15.36
C PHE A 94 10.81 0.65 -14.18
N LYS A 95 10.42 0.99 -12.96
CA LYS A 95 11.02 0.47 -11.74
C LYS A 95 10.09 -0.52 -11.07
N ALA A 96 10.55 -1.75 -10.90
CA ALA A 96 9.88 -2.77 -10.12
C ALA A 96 10.26 -2.62 -8.63
N ILE A 97 9.29 -2.62 -7.74
CA ILE A 97 9.51 -2.40 -6.31
C ILE A 97 9.86 -3.73 -5.65
N LEU A 98 11.10 -3.89 -5.18
CA LEU A 98 11.57 -5.10 -4.50
C LEU A 98 11.41 -5.01 -2.98
N ASP A 99 11.54 -3.81 -2.39
CA ASP A 99 11.19 -3.57 -0.98
C ASP A 99 10.50 -2.24 -0.80
N GLY A 100 9.63 -2.16 0.22
CA GLY A 100 8.83 -0.99 0.54
C GLY A 100 7.43 -0.98 -0.11
N GLN A 101 7.03 -2.06 -0.77
CA GLN A 101 5.71 -2.18 -1.39
C GLN A 101 4.56 -1.83 -0.44
N GLN A 102 4.56 -2.38 0.80
CA GLN A 102 3.50 -2.12 1.77
C GLN A 102 3.39 -0.63 2.11
N ARG A 103 4.53 0.04 2.25
CA ARG A 103 4.62 1.48 2.52
C ARG A 103 4.10 2.31 1.34
N LEU A 104 4.56 2.05 0.11
CA LEU A 104 4.09 2.75 -1.09
C LEU A 104 2.60 2.52 -1.34
N THR A 105 2.12 1.28 -1.18
CA THR A 105 0.68 0.96 -1.29
C THR A 105 -0.13 1.72 -0.24
N SER A 106 0.37 1.82 1.00
CA SER A 106 -0.27 2.58 2.07
C SER A 106 -0.39 4.08 1.74
N LEU A 107 0.69 4.67 1.19
CA LEU A 107 0.67 6.05 0.74
C LEU A 107 -0.33 6.25 -0.40
N TYR A 108 -0.38 5.31 -1.35
CA TYR A 108 -1.29 5.37 -2.49
C TYR A 108 -2.76 5.22 -2.06
N ILE A 109 -3.08 4.27 -1.18
CA ILE A 109 -4.41 4.10 -0.59
C ILE A 109 -4.83 5.37 0.17
N GLY A 110 -3.95 5.92 1.00
CA GLY A 110 -4.27 7.10 1.82
C GLY A 110 -4.51 8.36 1.00
N LEU A 111 -3.70 8.59 -0.05
CA LEU A 111 -3.75 9.83 -0.85
C LEU A 111 -4.70 9.77 -2.03
N LYS A 112 -4.89 8.61 -2.66
CA LYS A 112 -5.67 8.47 -3.91
C LYS A 112 -6.81 7.47 -3.82
N GLY A 113 -6.93 6.76 -2.71
CA GLY A 113 -7.81 5.62 -2.66
C GLY A 113 -8.73 5.56 -1.45
N SER A 114 -8.96 4.32 -1.05
CA SER A 114 -9.84 3.98 0.07
C SER A 114 -9.43 2.67 0.73
N TYR A 115 -9.80 2.53 1.98
CA TYR A 115 -9.62 1.32 2.75
C TYR A 115 -10.98 0.89 3.35
N ALA A 116 -11.44 -0.31 3.03
CA ALA A 116 -12.66 -0.87 3.60
C ALA A 116 -12.32 -2.03 4.55
N TYR A 117 -12.75 -1.93 5.78
CA TYR A 117 -12.59 -2.97 6.79
C TYR A 117 -13.88 -3.17 7.57
N LYS A 118 -14.02 -4.39 8.13
CA LYS A 118 -15.25 -4.84 8.81
C LYS A 118 -15.52 -4.03 10.08
N ASP A 119 -16.75 -3.54 10.22
CA ASP A 119 -17.22 -2.91 11.43
C ASP A 119 -17.33 -3.91 12.60
N TYR A 120 -17.15 -3.39 13.79
CA TYR A 120 -17.28 -4.20 15.01
C TYR A 120 -18.65 -4.88 15.10
N LYS A 121 -18.67 -6.14 15.48
CA LYS A 121 -19.88 -6.99 15.60
C LYS A 121 -20.68 -7.23 14.31
N LYS A 122 -20.22 -6.77 13.14
CA LYS A 122 -20.85 -7.14 11.88
C LYS A 122 -20.40 -8.53 11.41
N LYS A 123 -21.20 -9.16 10.56
CA LYS A 123 -20.80 -10.40 9.89
C LYS A 123 -19.78 -10.14 8.79
N TRP A 124 -19.06 -11.17 8.37
CA TRP A 124 -18.21 -11.11 7.20
C TRP A 124 -19.06 -11.25 5.93
N GLU A 125 -19.55 -10.14 5.44
CA GLU A 125 -20.33 -10.04 4.20
C GLU A 125 -19.76 -8.89 3.36
N ASP A 126 -19.67 -9.10 2.05
CA ASP A 126 -19.13 -8.10 1.12
C ASP A 126 -20.16 -7.00 0.82
N THR A 127 -20.52 -6.25 1.83
CA THR A 127 -21.48 -5.15 1.77
C THR A 127 -20.94 -3.89 2.43
N GLU A 128 -21.40 -2.71 1.99
CA GLU A 128 -21.04 -1.45 2.67
C GLU A 128 -21.55 -1.39 4.11
N TRP A 129 -22.60 -2.15 4.45
CA TRP A 129 -23.08 -2.28 5.82
C TRP A 129 -22.10 -3.00 6.76
N SER A 130 -21.44 -4.04 6.26
CA SER A 130 -20.51 -4.86 7.04
C SER A 130 -19.07 -4.37 6.94
N ILE A 131 -18.68 -3.94 5.74
CA ILE A 131 -17.31 -3.52 5.40
C ILE A 131 -17.38 -2.15 4.68
N PRO A 132 -17.71 -1.08 5.43
CA PRO A 132 -17.87 0.24 4.84
C PRO A 132 -16.57 0.78 4.27
N THR A 133 -16.68 1.41 3.11
CA THR A 133 -15.58 2.10 2.45
C THR A 133 -15.23 3.38 3.20
N ARG A 134 -13.93 3.58 3.45
CA ARG A 134 -13.38 4.71 4.20
C ARG A 134 -12.29 5.42 3.41
N GLN A 135 -12.12 6.70 3.67
CA GLN A 135 -11.01 7.51 3.18
C GLN A 135 -10.20 8.03 4.35
N LEU A 136 -8.93 8.32 4.12
CA LEU A 136 -8.03 8.78 5.16
C LEU A 136 -8.18 10.28 5.38
N TYR A 137 -8.40 10.64 6.65
CA TYR A 137 -8.54 12.01 7.12
C TYR A 137 -7.51 12.30 8.22
N LEU A 138 -7.11 13.56 8.30
CA LEU A 138 -6.27 14.11 9.35
C LEU A 138 -7.10 15.04 10.23
N ASN A 139 -7.09 14.83 11.54
CA ASN A 139 -7.64 15.79 12.50
C ASN A 139 -6.76 17.06 12.51
N ILE A 140 -7.34 18.18 12.08
CA ILE A 140 -6.64 19.45 12.04
C ILE A 140 -6.95 20.36 13.25
N THR A 141 -7.94 20.01 14.06
CA THR A 141 -8.34 20.81 15.22
C THR A 141 -7.30 20.73 16.34
N ASN A 142 -6.86 19.50 16.66
CA ASN A 142 -5.94 19.24 17.76
C ASN A 142 -4.90 18.18 17.40
N LYS A 143 -3.72 18.31 17.99
CA LYS A 143 -2.75 17.23 18.07
C LYS A 143 -3.10 16.32 19.24
N LEU A 144 -2.79 15.05 19.11
CA LEU A 144 -2.86 14.10 20.21
C LEU A 144 -1.87 14.52 21.32
N LYS A 145 -2.24 14.26 22.58
CA LYS A 145 -1.41 14.55 23.74
C LYS A 145 -1.23 13.28 24.55
N ASP A 146 -0.02 13.07 24.99
CA ASP A 146 0.33 12.03 25.95
C ASP A 146 -0.10 10.60 25.55
N GLU A 147 -0.08 10.30 24.23
CA GLU A 147 -0.32 8.95 23.75
C GLU A 147 0.87 8.04 24.10
N GLU A 148 0.59 6.88 24.69
CA GLU A 148 1.62 5.90 25.08
C GLU A 148 2.47 5.43 23.88
N ASP A 149 1.88 5.37 22.68
CA ASP A 149 2.56 5.02 21.44
C ASP A 149 3.30 6.18 20.77
N GLY A 150 3.27 7.36 21.38
CA GLY A 150 3.97 8.56 20.94
C GLY A 150 3.41 9.21 19.68
N ARG A 151 2.20 8.87 19.23
CA ARG A 151 1.52 9.59 18.13
C ARG A 151 1.26 11.05 18.50
N VAL A 152 1.35 11.90 17.48
CA VAL A 152 1.10 13.35 17.60
C VAL A 152 -0.02 13.80 16.67
N TYR A 153 -0.07 13.28 15.47
CA TYR A 153 -1.08 13.62 14.47
C TYR A 153 -2.11 12.49 14.38
N GLU A 154 -3.38 12.85 14.51
CA GLU A 154 -4.47 11.89 14.46
C GLU A 154 -4.95 11.68 13.02
N PHE A 155 -4.57 10.54 12.45
CA PHE A 155 -5.09 10.06 11.17
C PHE A 155 -6.13 8.98 11.41
N LYS A 156 -7.24 9.02 10.66
CA LYS A 156 -8.29 8.01 10.72
C LYS A 156 -8.92 7.76 9.36
N PHE A 157 -9.18 6.50 9.10
CA PHE A 157 -10.06 6.11 8.00
C PHE A 157 -11.52 6.31 8.39
N LEU A 158 -12.14 7.39 7.89
CA LEU A 158 -13.54 7.73 8.14
C LEU A 158 -14.43 7.22 7.02
N LYS A 159 -15.66 6.78 7.37
CA LYS A 159 -16.63 6.25 6.41
C LYS A 159 -17.06 7.31 5.41
N LYS A 160 -17.16 6.93 4.15
CA LYS A 160 -17.67 7.82 3.10
C LYS A 160 -19.10 8.30 3.37
N GLU A 161 -19.93 7.42 3.92
CA GLU A 161 -21.30 7.73 4.30
C GLU A 161 -21.37 8.88 5.33
N ASP A 162 -20.51 8.85 6.36
CA ASP A 162 -20.48 9.86 7.43
C ASP A 162 -19.93 11.19 6.92
N THR A 163 -18.83 11.14 6.20
CA THR A 163 -18.11 12.34 5.72
C THR A 163 -18.71 12.94 4.46
N LYS A 164 -19.50 12.16 3.72
CA LYS A 164 -20.02 12.52 2.38
C LYS A 164 -18.91 12.98 1.44
N GLU A 165 -17.71 12.38 1.60
CA GLU A 165 -16.51 12.68 0.83
C GLU A 165 -16.09 14.16 0.80
N LYS A 166 -16.47 14.93 1.82
CA LYS A 166 -16.10 16.34 1.92
C LYS A 166 -14.59 16.49 2.13
N GLU A 167 -14.02 17.55 1.59
CA GLU A 167 -12.64 17.95 1.83
C GLU A 167 -12.41 18.24 3.32
N ILE A 168 -13.31 19.02 3.95
CA ILE A 168 -13.36 19.25 5.38
C ILE A 168 -14.66 18.66 5.93
N PHE A 169 -14.50 17.70 6.84
CA PHE A 169 -15.60 17.11 7.60
C PHE A 169 -15.51 17.57 9.06
N GLN A 170 -16.61 17.96 9.64
CA GLN A 170 -16.72 18.28 11.07
C GLN A 170 -17.55 17.19 11.74
N ASP A 171 -17.00 16.57 12.77
CA ASP A 171 -17.67 15.51 13.51
C ASP A 171 -18.58 16.06 14.64
N ILE A 172 -19.25 15.18 15.34
CA ILE A 172 -20.16 15.53 16.46
C ILE A 172 -19.45 16.16 17.68
N LYS A 173 -18.12 16.07 17.75
CA LYS A 173 -17.27 16.71 18.78
C LYS A 173 -16.70 18.03 18.28
N GLU A 174 -17.21 18.54 17.17
CA GLU A 174 -16.75 19.76 16.51
C GLU A 174 -15.28 19.70 16.01
N GLN A 175 -14.68 18.50 15.94
CA GLN A 175 -13.36 18.31 15.38
C GLN A 175 -13.43 18.39 13.85
N LYS A 176 -12.49 19.12 13.26
CA LYS A 176 -12.35 19.26 11.82
C LYS A 176 -11.35 18.24 11.29
N TRP A 177 -11.78 17.52 10.29
CA TRP A 177 -11.02 16.47 9.61
C TRP A 177 -10.80 16.84 8.15
N PHE A 178 -9.53 16.94 7.76
CA PHE A 178 -9.14 17.21 6.37
C PHE A 178 -8.91 15.89 5.63
N ARG A 179 -9.56 15.67 4.48
CA ARG A 179 -9.31 14.52 3.62
C ARG A 179 -7.92 14.63 3.00
N ILE A 180 -6.98 13.77 3.39
CA ILE A 180 -5.56 13.99 3.06
C ILE A 180 -5.25 13.99 1.56
N GLY A 181 -6.01 13.25 0.75
CA GLY A 181 -5.82 13.22 -0.70
C GLY A 181 -6.00 14.58 -1.37
N GLU A 182 -6.80 15.47 -0.79
CA GLU A 182 -7.01 16.82 -1.31
C GLU A 182 -5.76 17.69 -1.30
N ILE A 183 -4.77 17.36 -0.47
CA ILE A 183 -3.50 18.10 -0.43
C ILE A 183 -2.78 18.12 -1.78
N LEU A 184 -2.98 17.08 -2.61
CA LEU A 184 -2.41 17.00 -3.95
C LEU A 184 -2.95 18.07 -4.92
N ASN A 185 -4.10 18.69 -4.62
CA ASN A 185 -4.70 19.78 -5.38
C ASN A 185 -4.09 21.15 -5.04
N TYR A 186 -3.27 21.22 -3.98
CA TYR A 186 -2.67 22.45 -3.45
C TYR A 186 -1.17 22.54 -3.77
N GLN A 187 -0.81 22.30 -5.03
CA GLN A 187 0.56 22.44 -5.51
C GLN A 187 0.96 23.91 -5.69
N ASN A 188 -0.01 24.77 -6.02
CA ASN A 188 0.18 26.21 -6.15
C ASN A 188 0.10 26.89 -4.76
N ASP A 189 1.13 27.68 -4.42
CA ASP A 189 1.24 28.34 -3.10
C ASP A 189 0.09 29.31 -2.85
N ASN A 190 -0.25 30.16 -3.81
CA ASN A 190 -1.32 31.14 -3.67
C ASN A 190 -2.67 30.46 -3.37
N LYS A 191 -2.98 29.41 -4.14
CA LYS A 191 -4.21 28.64 -3.92
C LYS A 191 -4.25 27.99 -2.54
N PHE A 192 -3.11 27.51 -2.07
CA PHE A 192 -3.03 26.92 -0.74
C PHE A 192 -3.14 27.99 0.36
N ASP A 193 -2.50 29.12 0.21
CA ASP A 193 -2.57 30.22 1.20
C ASP A 193 -4.01 30.77 1.30
N GLU A 194 -4.71 30.96 0.18
CA GLU A 194 -6.14 31.32 0.18
C GLU A 194 -6.99 30.24 0.89
N PHE A 195 -6.68 28.97 0.67
CA PHE A 195 -7.40 27.88 1.34
C PHE A 195 -7.21 27.91 2.85
N VAL A 196 -5.98 28.09 3.32
CA VAL A 196 -5.69 28.02 4.76
C VAL A 196 -6.12 29.29 5.53
N GLU A 197 -6.37 30.43 4.86
CA GLU A 197 -6.78 31.68 5.53
C GLU A 197 -8.05 31.53 6.40
N LYS A 198 -8.95 30.64 6.06
CA LYS A 198 -10.21 30.36 6.78
C LYS A 198 -10.03 29.53 8.07
N PHE A 199 -8.81 29.11 8.40
CA PHE A 199 -8.51 28.28 9.54
C PHE A 199 -7.76 29.07 10.64
N ASN A 200 -7.86 28.61 11.89
CA ASN A 200 -7.09 29.20 12.99
C ASN A 200 -5.59 28.87 12.88
N LYS A 201 -4.77 29.48 13.71
CA LYS A 201 -3.31 29.34 13.65
C LYS A 201 -2.83 27.87 13.77
N SER A 202 -3.39 27.11 14.71
CA SER A 202 -3.01 25.69 14.92
C SER A 202 -3.41 24.81 13.74
N GLU A 203 -4.62 25.00 13.22
CA GLU A 203 -5.11 24.29 12.04
C GLU A 203 -4.26 24.58 10.79
N LYS A 204 -3.89 25.87 10.58
CA LYS A 204 -2.97 26.30 9.51
C LYS A 204 -1.61 25.59 9.61
N GLU A 205 -1.05 25.53 10.82
CA GLU A 205 0.25 24.86 11.04
C GLU A 205 0.20 23.38 10.68
N ILE A 206 -0.87 22.66 11.06
CA ILE A 206 -1.05 21.25 10.74
C ILE A 206 -1.19 21.05 9.21
N LEU A 207 -2.00 21.85 8.54
CA LEU A 207 -2.18 21.79 7.09
C LEU A 207 -0.88 22.12 6.33
N ARG A 208 -0.13 23.14 6.76
CA ARG A 208 1.18 23.46 6.18
C ARG A 208 2.19 22.34 6.37
N GLN A 209 2.19 21.71 7.54
CA GLN A 209 3.05 20.55 7.80
C GLN A 209 2.68 19.37 6.91
N LEU A 210 1.38 19.08 6.71
CA LEU A 210 0.93 18.03 5.79
C LEU A 210 1.39 18.32 4.35
N ARG A 211 1.16 19.55 3.87
CA ARG A 211 1.56 19.96 2.53
C ARG A 211 3.07 19.77 2.32
N ARG A 212 3.89 20.28 3.23
CA ARG A 212 5.35 20.12 3.16
C ARG A 212 5.75 18.65 3.13
N THR A 213 5.11 17.83 3.97
CA THR A 213 5.44 16.40 4.07
C THR A 213 5.14 15.66 2.79
N ILE A 214 4.02 15.95 2.13
CA ILE A 214 3.57 15.21 0.93
C ILE A 214 4.18 15.78 -0.36
N LEU A 215 4.28 17.11 -0.49
CA LEU A 215 4.62 17.74 -1.76
C LEU A 215 6.08 18.17 -1.87
N GLU A 216 6.75 18.48 -0.75
CA GLU A 216 8.04 19.17 -0.80
C GLU A 216 9.20 18.33 -0.25
N LYS A 217 8.95 17.51 0.80
CA LYS A 217 10.02 16.73 1.42
C LYS A 217 10.35 15.48 0.64
N GLU A 218 11.61 15.27 0.36
CA GLU A 218 12.17 14.10 -0.30
C GLU A 218 12.35 12.95 0.71
N LEU A 219 11.24 12.29 1.07
CA LEU A 219 11.19 11.27 2.12
C LEU A 219 11.35 9.85 1.58
N ILE A 220 11.27 9.65 0.26
CA ILE A 220 11.40 8.34 -0.37
C ILE A 220 12.86 8.12 -0.76
N ASN A 221 13.61 7.54 0.17
CA ASN A 221 15.02 7.16 -0.03
C ASN A 221 15.09 5.76 -0.61
N PHE A 222 15.79 5.57 -1.74
CA PHE A 222 15.84 4.26 -2.37
C PHE A 222 17.18 3.90 -2.97
N TYR A 223 17.46 2.60 -2.99
CA TYR A 223 18.51 1.98 -3.78
C TYR A 223 17.95 1.51 -5.11
N LEU A 224 18.74 1.63 -6.17
CA LEU A 224 18.37 1.16 -7.50
C LEU A 224 19.30 0.04 -7.93
N GLU A 225 18.74 -1.14 -8.17
CA GLU A 225 19.40 -2.23 -8.86
C GLU A 225 19.17 -2.07 -10.37
N LYS A 226 20.24 -2.16 -11.16
CA LYS A 226 20.22 -1.96 -12.62
C LYS A 226 20.52 -3.25 -13.39
N GLU A 227 21.10 -4.26 -12.75
CA GLU A 227 21.34 -5.52 -13.42
C GLU A 227 20.04 -6.18 -13.85
N GLN A 228 20.05 -6.68 -15.07
CA GLN A 228 18.89 -7.30 -15.69
C GLN A 228 18.88 -8.82 -15.43
N ASP A 229 19.01 -9.19 -14.14
CA ASP A 229 19.07 -10.57 -13.67
C ASP A 229 18.03 -10.78 -12.59
N LEU A 230 17.01 -11.62 -12.89
CA LEU A 230 15.92 -11.90 -11.97
C LEU A 230 16.39 -12.71 -10.77
N ASP A 231 17.26 -13.70 -10.96
CA ASP A 231 17.73 -14.56 -9.87
C ASP A 231 18.47 -13.71 -8.82
N LYS A 232 19.22 -12.73 -9.28
CA LYS A 232 19.83 -11.72 -8.43
C LYS A 232 18.77 -10.87 -7.73
N ALA A 233 17.79 -10.34 -8.46
CA ALA A 233 16.71 -9.54 -7.89
C ALA A 233 15.90 -10.34 -6.84
N LEU A 234 15.60 -11.61 -7.12
CA LEU A 234 14.93 -12.52 -6.21
C LEU A 234 15.78 -12.81 -4.96
N ASN A 235 17.08 -13.07 -5.12
CA ASN A 235 17.99 -13.29 -3.99
C ASN A 235 18.09 -12.05 -3.10
N ILE A 236 18.14 -10.86 -3.66
CA ILE A 236 18.14 -9.60 -2.91
C ILE A 236 16.80 -9.45 -2.16
N PHE A 237 15.69 -9.69 -2.85
CA PHE A 237 14.35 -9.64 -2.26
C PHE A 237 14.21 -10.57 -1.04
N ILE A 238 14.63 -11.83 -1.15
CA ILE A 238 14.59 -12.81 -0.06
C ILE A 238 15.44 -12.35 1.12
N ARG A 239 16.67 -11.90 0.88
CA ARG A 239 17.61 -11.49 1.93
C ARG A 239 17.14 -10.25 2.70
N ILE A 240 16.58 -9.26 2.01
CA ILE A 240 16.07 -8.03 2.65
C ILE A 240 14.83 -8.33 3.48
N ASN A 241 13.93 -9.16 2.98
CA ASN A 241 12.69 -9.51 3.69
C ASN A 241 12.92 -10.48 4.85
N SER A 242 14.09 -11.12 4.96
CA SER A 242 14.42 -11.99 6.11
C SER A 242 14.67 -11.23 7.43
N GLY A 243 14.84 -9.91 7.38
CA GLY A 243 15.08 -9.05 8.57
C GLY A 243 13.89 -8.20 9.04
N GLY A 244 12.74 -8.24 8.32
CA GLY A 244 11.53 -7.45 8.62
C GLY A 244 10.34 -8.32 9.05
N GLU A 245 9.11 -7.94 8.63
CA GLU A 245 7.98 -8.88 8.69
C GLU A 245 8.31 -10.06 7.76
N PRO A 246 8.58 -11.26 8.30
CA PRO A 246 9.08 -12.36 7.49
C PRO A 246 8.05 -12.70 6.41
N LEU A 247 8.55 -12.97 5.20
CA LEU A 247 7.73 -13.63 4.20
C LEU A 247 7.25 -14.95 4.81
N ASN A 248 5.96 -15.15 4.83
CA ASN A 248 5.48 -16.46 5.24
C ASN A 248 5.80 -17.49 4.15
N PHE A 249 5.80 -18.76 4.52
CA PHE A 249 6.14 -19.85 3.61
C PHE A 249 5.28 -19.87 2.34
N SER A 250 4.02 -19.47 2.42
CA SER A 250 3.11 -19.39 1.28
C SER A 250 3.42 -18.22 0.34
N ASP A 251 3.97 -17.11 0.83
CA ASP A 251 4.42 -16.02 -0.04
C ASP A 251 5.64 -16.45 -0.87
N LEU A 252 6.57 -17.20 -0.26
CA LEU A 252 7.72 -17.75 -0.97
C LEU A 252 7.29 -18.80 -2.02
N ILE A 253 6.41 -19.72 -1.66
CA ILE A 253 5.88 -20.72 -2.60
C ILE A 253 5.13 -20.04 -3.74
N MET A 254 4.30 -19.04 -3.45
CA MET A 254 3.59 -18.29 -4.49
C MET A 254 4.57 -17.63 -5.45
N SER A 255 5.64 -17.03 -4.94
CA SER A 255 6.68 -16.41 -5.78
C SER A 255 7.35 -17.42 -6.72
N ILE A 256 7.69 -18.59 -6.17
CA ILE A 256 8.28 -19.69 -6.95
C ILE A 256 7.27 -20.23 -7.98
N ALA A 257 6.01 -20.44 -7.61
CA ALA A 257 4.98 -20.92 -8.50
C ALA A 257 4.72 -19.94 -9.66
N VAL A 258 4.64 -18.65 -9.38
CA VAL A 258 4.45 -17.61 -10.41
C VAL A 258 5.63 -17.55 -11.38
N ALA A 259 6.87 -17.74 -10.88
CA ALA A 259 8.06 -17.74 -11.73
C ALA A 259 8.20 -18.98 -12.62
N ASN A 260 7.61 -20.12 -12.21
CA ASN A 260 7.87 -21.41 -12.87
C ASN A 260 6.63 -22.06 -13.53
N TRP A 261 5.43 -21.52 -13.40
CA TRP A 261 4.24 -22.07 -14.05
C TRP A 261 4.14 -21.60 -15.50
N GLU A 262 4.39 -22.50 -16.43
CA GLU A 262 4.48 -22.18 -17.87
C GLU A 262 3.11 -21.95 -18.54
N ASN A 263 2.05 -22.62 -18.10
CA ASN A 263 0.77 -22.65 -18.83
C ASN A 263 -0.40 -21.93 -18.14
N ASN A 264 -0.23 -21.50 -16.87
CA ASN A 264 -1.27 -20.85 -16.09
C ASN A 264 -0.66 -19.76 -15.19
N ASP A 265 -1.44 -18.72 -14.93
CA ASP A 265 -1.10 -17.78 -13.88
C ASP A 265 -1.38 -18.40 -12.50
N ALA A 266 -0.30 -18.82 -11.80
CA ALA A 266 -0.42 -19.39 -10.46
C ALA A 266 -1.16 -18.47 -9.49
N ARG A 267 -0.94 -17.16 -9.59
CA ARG A 267 -1.58 -16.16 -8.74
C ARG A 267 -3.08 -16.08 -9.03
N GLU A 268 -3.45 -15.99 -10.29
CA GLU A 268 -4.85 -15.93 -10.71
C GLU A 268 -5.61 -17.20 -10.30
N VAL A 269 -5.05 -18.37 -10.54
CA VAL A 269 -5.68 -19.66 -10.18
C VAL A 269 -5.90 -19.78 -8.68
N ILE A 270 -4.89 -19.45 -7.87
CA ILE A 270 -4.98 -19.53 -6.40
C ILE A 270 -5.97 -18.48 -5.85
N HIS A 271 -5.94 -17.24 -6.36
CA HIS A 271 -6.86 -16.20 -5.92
C HIS A 271 -8.30 -16.53 -6.29
N ASN A 272 -8.57 -16.96 -7.53
CA ASN A 272 -9.91 -17.36 -7.96
C ASN A 272 -10.44 -18.51 -7.10
N LEU A 273 -9.60 -19.48 -6.74
CA LEU A 273 -9.99 -20.57 -5.85
C LEU A 273 -10.35 -20.07 -4.44
N VAL A 274 -9.52 -19.19 -3.88
CA VAL A 274 -9.79 -18.56 -2.56
C VAL A 274 -11.10 -17.79 -2.59
N ASP A 275 -11.31 -16.95 -3.60
CA ASP A 275 -12.52 -16.13 -3.73
C ASP A 275 -13.76 -16.99 -3.94
N ASN A 276 -13.71 -18.04 -4.78
CA ASN A 276 -14.81 -18.97 -4.97
C ASN A 276 -15.22 -19.70 -3.69
N ILE A 277 -14.25 -20.05 -2.84
CA ILE A 277 -14.53 -20.69 -1.56
C ILE A 277 -15.10 -19.69 -0.55
N ARG A 278 -14.61 -18.44 -0.58
CA ARG A 278 -15.15 -17.35 0.25
C ARG A 278 -16.60 -17.00 -0.12
N ASP A 279 -16.92 -16.96 -1.41
CA ASP A 279 -18.29 -16.72 -1.90
C ASP A 279 -19.28 -17.82 -1.42
N LYS A 280 -18.77 -19.03 -1.12
CA LYS A 280 -19.54 -20.10 -0.47
C LYS A 280 -19.61 -19.98 1.06
N GLY A 281 -19.08 -18.91 1.65
CA GLY A 281 -19.15 -18.62 3.09
C GLY A 281 -17.96 -19.12 3.92
N PHE A 282 -16.91 -19.68 3.31
CA PHE A 282 -15.72 -20.16 4.02
C PHE A 282 -14.59 -19.15 3.95
N LEU A 283 -14.20 -18.57 5.09
CA LEU A 283 -13.09 -17.62 5.17
C LEU A 283 -11.73 -18.34 5.22
N ILE A 284 -11.25 -18.75 4.08
CA ILE A 284 -9.93 -19.35 3.91
C ILE A 284 -8.92 -18.36 3.34
N SER A 285 -7.65 -18.65 3.54
CA SER A 285 -6.53 -17.88 2.99
C SER A 285 -5.80 -18.64 1.89
N LYS A 286 -5.01 -17.91 1.07
CA LYS A 286 -4.09 -18.54 0.11
C LYS A 286 -3.10 -19.49 0.80
N ASP A 287 -2.66 -19.14 2.01
CA ASP A 287 -1.74 -19.97 2.82
C ASP A 287 -2.35 -21.35 3.08
N PHE A 288 -3.63 -21.42 3.43
CA PHE A 288 -4.33 -22.69 3.61
C PHE A 288 -4.36 -23.51 2.31
N ILE A 289 -4.72 -22.89 1.19
CA ILE A 289 -4.79 -23.57 -0.12
C ILE A 289 -3.41 -24.13 -0.52
N LEU A 290 -2.37 -23.31 -0.43
CA LEU A 290 -1.01 -23.74 -0.79
C LEU A 290 -0.50 -24.87 0.12
N LYS A 291 -0.78 -24.83 1.41
CA LYS A 291 -0.47 -25.91 2.35
C LYS A 291 -1.22 -27.20 2.00
N VAL A 292 -2.49 -27.10 1.64
CA VAL A 292 -3.27 -28.27 1.21
C VAL A 292 -2.68 -28.89 -0.07
N PHE A 293 -2.32 -28.08 -1.06
CA PHE A 293 -1.69 -28.59 -2.29
C PHE A 293 -0.38 -29.31 -2.00
N LEU A 294 0.48 -28.70 -1.19
CA LEU A 294 1.75 -29.32 -0.80
C LEU A 294 1.53 -30.65 -0.06
N TYR A 295 0.59 -30.68 0.88
CA TYR A 295 0.28 -31.90 1.64
C TYR A 295 -0.29 -33.02 0.74
N LEU A 296 -1.12 -32.66 -0.24
CA LEU A 296 -1.65 -33.63 -1.21
C LEU A 296 -0.56 -34.14 -2.16
N TYR A 297 0.44 -33.28 -2.48
CA TYR A 297 1.56 -33.68 -3.34
C TYR A 297 2.56 -34.59 -2.60
N SER A 298 2.90 -34.29 -1.36
CA SER A 298 3.84 -35.07 -0.56
C SER A 298 3.49 -35.05 0.92
N LYS A 299 3.33 -36.25 1.51
CA LYS A 299 3.06 -36.42 2.96
C LYS A 299 4.27 -36.11 3.84
N ASP A 300 5.47 -36.04 3.26
CA ASP A 300 6.71 -35.80 4.00
C ASP A 300 7.03 -34.30 4.20
N ILE A 301 6.20 -33.41 3.64
CA ILE A 301 6.38 -31.97 3.78
C ILE A 301 6.08 -31.55 5.20
N LYS A 302 7.11 -31.04 5.91
CA LYS A 302 6.98 -30.47 7.25
C LYS A 302 6.84 -28.95 7.16
N PHE A 303 5.68 -28.42 7.55
CA PHE A 303 5.45 -26.98 7.70
C PHE A 303 6.06 -26.45 9.00
N LYS A 304 7.38 -26.52 9.13
CA LYS A 304 8.09 -25.87 10.24
C LYS A 304 8.54 -24.50 9.80
N VAL A 305 8.19 -23.49 10.58
CA VAL A 305 8.75 -22.15 10.55
C VAL A 305 10.05 -22.18 11.33
#